data_e574eceddb40a64e83b489a45072344e
#
_entry.id   e574eceddb40a64e83b489a45072344e
#
_cell.length_a   1.000
_cell.length_b   1.000
_cell.length_c   1.000
_cell.angle_alpha   90.00
_cell.angle_beta   90.00
_cell.angle_gamma   90.00
#
_symmetry.space_group_name_H-M   'P 1'
#
loop_
_entity.id
_entity.type
_entity.pdbx_description
1 polymer ?
#
loop_
_entity_poly.entity_id
_entity_poly.type
_entity_poly.pdbx_seq_one_letter_code
_entity_poly.pdbx_strand_id
1 'polypeptide(L)'
;PQKGRIAVCSGGTADIAAAEEAAQTAEFFGARVDRIYDVGVSGLHRLLSRLEQIRKANVVIAVAGMEGALAGVLAGLVENPVIAVPTSVGYGANFGGVSALLTMINSCANGITVVNIDNGYGAGYVASQINRLADAGENGKA
;
A
#
# COMPACT_ATOMS: atom_id res chain seq x y z
N PRO A 1 -4.86 19.33 12.12
CA PRO A 1 -4.13 18.24 12.77
C PRO A 1 -4.37 16.91 12.06
N GLN A 2 -3.32 16.12 11.90
CA GLN A 2 -3.38 14.81 11.28
C GLN A 2 -4.06 13.79 12.21
N LYS A 3 -4.86 12.90 11.63
CA LYS A 3 -5.60 11.87 12.37
C LYS A 3 -5.32 10.49 11.78
N GLY A 4 -5.27 9.50 12.66
CA GLY A 4 -5.02 8.12 12.29
C GLY A 4 -3.63 7.94 11.66
N ARG A 5 -3.46 6.84 10.95
CA ARG A 5 -2.17 6.49 10.34
C ARG A 5 -2.38 5.57 9.14
N ILE A 6 -1.69 5.89 8.06
CA ILE A 6 -1.64 5.08 6.84
C ILE A 6 -0.19 4.73 6.56
N ALA A 7 0.10 3.46 6.31
CA ALA A 7 1.43 3.03 5.87
C ALA A 7 1.44 2.93 4.34
N VAL A 8 2.42 3.55 3.70
CA VAL A 8 2.62 3.45 2.23
C VAL A 8 3.93 2.74 1.99
N CYS A 9 3.84 1.55 1.41
CA CYS A 9 4.99 0.68 1.14
C CYS A 9 5.24 0.61 -0.36
N SER A 10 6.50 0.72 -0.78
CA SER A 10 6.90 0.50 -2.17
C SER A 10 7.81 -0.71 -2.30
N GLY A 11 7.64 -1.47 -3.38
CA GLY A 11 8.49 -2.62 -3.67
C GLY A 11 9.89 -2.22 -4.06
N GLY A 12 10.02 -1.39 -5.08
CA GLY A 12 11.30 -0.91 -5.56
C GLY A 12 11.38 0.61 -5.58
N THR A 13 12.57 1.14 -5.84
CA THR A 13 12.78 2.59 -5.94
C THR A 13 12.05 3.20 -7.15
N ALA A 14 11.85 2.43 -8.22
CA ALA A 14 11.11 2.87 -9.39
C ALA A 14 9.61 3.06 -9.11
N ASP A 15 9.09 2.48 -8.04
CA ASP A 15 7.67 2.59 -7.63
C ASP A 15 7.40 3.83 -6.76
N ILE A 16 8.43 4.58 -6.38
CA ILE A 16 8.32 5.70 -5.44
C ILE A 16 7.40 6.81 -5.98
N ALA A 17 7.40 7.05 -7.29
CA ALA A 17 6.53 8.10 -7.85
C ALA A 17 5.05 7.82 -7.58
N ALA A 18 4.59 6.60 -7.82
CA ALA A 18 3.21 6.21 -7.53
C ALA A 18 2.94 6.14 -6.03
N ALA A 19 3.90 5.65 -5.25
CA ALA A 19 3.80 5.60 -3.79
C ALA A 19 3.70 7.01 -3.20
N GLU A 20 4.47 7.96 -3.71
CA GLU A 20 4.46 9.34 -3.23
C GLU A 20 3.15 10.04 -3.59
N GLU A 21 2.57 9.76 -4.75
CA GLU A 21 1.24 10.26 -5.11
C GLU A 21 0.19 9.77 -4.09
N ALA A 22 0.22 8.50 -3.73
CA ALA A 22 -0.68 7.95 -2.71
C ALA A 22 -0.45 8.59 -1.34
N ALA A 23 0.81 8.74 -0.94
CA ALA A 23 1.18 9.33 0.34
C ALA A 23 0.73 10.79 0.45
N GLN A 24 1.01 11.59 -0.56
CA GLN A 24 0.61 13.01 -0.57
C GLN A 24 -0.91 13.17 -0.62
N THR A 25 -1.61 12.31 -1.35
CA THR A 25 -3.07 12.30 -1.36
C THR A 25 -3.63 12.01 0.03
N ALA A 26 -3.10 11.00 0.70
CA ALA A 26 -3.53 10.65 2.06
C ALA A 26 -3.26 11.79 3.05
N GLU A 27 -2.12 12.44 2.96
CA GLU A 27 -1.78 13.61 3.79
C GLU A 27 -2.71 14.78 3.51
N PHE A 28 -3.04 15.04 2.25
CA PHE A 28 -3.99 16.08 1.88
C PHE A 28 -5.35 15.87 2.53
N PHE A 29 -5.79 14.63 2.66
CA PHE A 29 -7.07 14.30 3.32
C PHE A 29 -6.93 14.11 4.84
N GLY A 30 -5.80 14.48 5.42
CA GLY A 30 -5.65 14.61 6.87
C GLY A 30 -5.06 13.40 7.59
N ALA A 31 -4.55 12.42 6.88
CA ALA A 31 -3.92 11.25 7.49
C ALA A 31 -2.45 11.53 7.87
N ARG A 32 -1.99 10.88 8.94
CA ARG A 32 -0.57 10.73 9.20
C ARG A 32 -0.06 9.59 8.33
N VAL A 33 1.02 9.80 7.60
CA VAL A 33 1.55 8.80 6.65
C VAL A 33 2.95 8.36 7.05
N ASP A 34 3.14 7.06 7.13
CA ASP A 34 4.47 6.43 7.24
C ASP A 34 4.90 5.96 5.86
N ARG A 35 6.00 6.50 5.37
CA ARG A 35 6.60 6.10 4.10
C ARG A 35 7.61 5.00 4.34
N ILE A 36 7.34 3.81 3.79
CA ILE A 36 8.15 2.61 3.98
C ILE A 36 8.55 2.11 2.59
N TYR A 37 9.56 2.74 2.04
CA TYR A 37 9.96 2.54 0.65
C TYR A 37 11.09 1.52 0.52
N ASP A 38 11.17 0.89 -0.67
CA ASP A 38 12.19 -0.10 -1.02
C ASP A 38 12.18 -1.32 -0.07
N VAL A 39 11.00 -1.86 0.15
CA VAL A 39 10.79 -3.06 0.98
C VAL A 39 10.27 -4.23 0.13
N GLY A 40 10.69 -4.32 -1.11
CA GLY A 40 10.31 -5.40 -2.02
C GLY A 40 10.77 -6.76 -1.54
N VAL A 41 10.14 -7.81 -2.07
CA VAL A 41 10.35 -9.19 -1.63
C VAL A 41 11.76 -9.73 -1.91
N SER A 42 12.51 -9.10 -2.80
CA SER A 42 13.92 -9.44 -3.02
C SER A 42 14.82 -9.09 -1.82
N GLY A 43 14.35 -8.23 -0.93
CA GLY A 43 15.01 -7.88 0.33
C GLY A 43 14.03 -8.01 1.49
N LEU A 44 13.49 -9.20 1.68
CA LEU A 44 12.42 -9.48 2.66
C LEU A 44 12.77 -9.03 4.07
N HIS A 45 14.06 -9.09 4.44
CA HIS A 45 14.53 -8.63 5.75
C HIS A 45 14.23 -7.14 6.00
N ARG A 46 14.21 -6.30 4.96
CA ARG A 46 13.87 -4.88 5.09
C ARG A 46 12.38 -4.71 5.42
N LEU A 47 11.53 -5.50 4.79
CA LEU A 47 10.10 -5.50 5.10
C LEU A 47 9.84 -5.96 6.53
N LEU A 48 10.44 -7.08 6.93
CA LEU A 48 10.25 -7.65 8.26
C LEU A 48 10.73 -6.71 9.37
N SER A 49 11.81 -5.96 9.13
CA SER A 49 12.32 -4.98 10.11
C SER A 49 11.35 -3.80 10.33
N ARG A 50 10.43 -3.55 9.41
CA ARG A 50 9.46 -2.46 9.49
C ARG A 50 8.04 -2.94 9.84
N LEU A 51 7.86 -4.25 10.06
CA LEU A 51 6.54 -4.86 10.19
C LEU A 51 5.73 -4.30 11.37
N GLU A 52 6.35 -4.08 12.52
CA GLU A 52 5.67 -3.50 13.69
C GLU A 52 5.13 -2.09 13.40
N GLN A 53 5.88 -1.29 12.67
CA GLN A 53 5.43 0.04 12.25
C GLN A 53 4.23 -0.07 11.29
N ILE A 54 4.30 -0.99 10.34
CA ILE A 54 3.22 -1.21 9.37
C ILE A 54 1.94 -1.64 10.07
N ARG A 55 2.03 -2.52 11.05
CA ARG A 55 0.89 -3.03 11.82
C ARG A 55 0.16 -1.96 12.63
N LYS A 56 0.79 -0.85 12.93
CA LYS A 56 0.17 0.27 13.65
C LYS A 56 -0.73 1.13 12.78
N ALA A 57 -0.68 0.97 11.48
CA ALA A 57 -1.52 1.74 10.56
C ALA A 57 -2.95 1.19 10.52
N ASN A 58 -3.91 2.05 10.24
CA ASN A 58 -5.30 1.65 10.02
C ASN A 58 -5.47 0.92 8.68
N VAL A 59 -4.65 1.28 7.69
CA VAL A 59 -4.67 0.71 6.35
C VAL A 59 -3.27 0.81 5.76
N VAL A 60 -2.95 -0.16 4.90
CA VAL A 60 -1.65 -0.25 4.22
C VAL A 60 -1.87 -0.08 2.72
N ILE A 61 -1.07 0.77 2.09
CA ILE A 61 -1.01 0.87 0.64
C ILE A 61 0.28 0.17 0.20
N ALA A 62 0.15 -0.81 -0.69
CA ALA A 62 1.27 -1.57 -1.23
C ALA A 62 1.44 -1.27 -2.71
N VAL A 63 2.53 -0.61 -3.08
CA VAL A 63 2.80 -0.15 -4.43
C VAL A 63 3.93 -0.98 -5.03
N ALA A 64 3.66 -1.71 -6.09
CA ALA A 64 4.64 -2.59 -6.71
C ALA A 64 4.39 -2.78 -8.20
N GLY A 65 5.47 -2.78 -8.96
CA GLY A 65 5.48 -3.17 -10.37
C GLY A 65 5.98 -4.59 -10.55
N MET A 66 6.53 -4.89 -11.69
CA MET A 66 7.06 -6.20 -12.05
C MET A 66 6.01 -7.31 -11.86
N GLU A 67 6.27 -8.25 -10.96
CA GLU A 67 5.33 -9.34 -10.63
C GLU A 67 4.31 -8.97 -9.55
N GLY A 68 4.44 -7.81 -8.91
CA GLY A 68 3.47 -7.33 -7.92
C GLY A 68 3.41 -8.13 -6.61
N ALA A 69 4.48 -8.81 -6.24
CA ALA A 69 4.48 -9.77 -5.13
C ALA A 69 4.34 -9.13 -3.74
N LEU A 70 4.75 -7.87 -3.57
CA LEU A 70 4.76 -7.19 -2.26
C LEU A 70 3.39 -7.20 -1.59
N ALA A 71 2.33 -6.92 -2.34
CA ALA A 71 0.98 -6.82 -1.79
C ALA A 71 0.53 -8.14 -1.16
N GLY A 72 0.78 -9.28 -1.82
CA GLY A 72 0.44 -10.60 -1.29
C GLY A 72 1.21 -10.95 -0.04
N VAL A 73 2.50 -10.64 -0.01
CA VAL A 73 3.35 -10.88 1.16
C VAL A 73 2.88 -10.04 2.35
N LEU A 74 2.63 -8.74 2.13
CA LEU A 74 2.10 -7.86 3.18
C LEU A 74 0.77 -8.36 3.73
N ALA A 75 -0.16 -8.70 2.86
CA ALA A 75 -1.48 -9.17 3.29
C ALA A 75 -1.40 -10.49 4.10
N GLY A 76 -0.39 -11.30 3.84
CA GLY A 76 -0.12 -12.49 4.64
C GLY A 76 0.51 -12.22 6.01
N LEU A 77 1.09 -11.05 6.20
CA LEU A 77 1.80 -10.68 7.42
C LEU A 77 1.02 -9.74 8.34
N VAL A 78 -0.01 -9.08 7.83
CA VAL A 78 -0.78 -8.07 8.58
C VAL A 78 -2.27 -8.38 8.56
N GLU A 79 -2.97 -7.89 9.57
CA GLU A 79 -4.45 -7.96 9.65
C GLU A 79 -5.12 -6.72 9.06
N ASN A 80 -4.35 -5.69 8.83
CA ASN A 80 -4.81 -4.42 8.27
C ASN A 80 -5.32 -4.61 6.84
N PRO A 81 -6.34 -3.86 6.40
CA PRO A 81 -6.68 -3.81 4.98
C PRO A 81 -5.47 -3.37 4.15
N VAL A 82 -5.27 -4.03 3.02
CA VAL A 82 -4.20 -3.71 2.08
C VAL A 82 -4.79 -3.23 0.76
N ILE A 83 -4.45 -2.02 0.35
CA ILE A 83 -4.81 -1.48 -0.96
C ILE A 83 -3.58 -1.62 -1.85
N ALA A 84 -3.70 -2.40 -2.91
CA ALA A 84 -2.60 -2.69 -3.81
C ALA A 84 -2.65 -1.80 -5.05
N VAL A 85 -1.52 -1.19 -5.37
CA VAL A 85 -1.34 -0.34 -6.55
C VAL A 85 -0.35 -1.02 -7.49
N PRO A 86 -0.82 -1.61 -8.60
CA PRO A 86 0.10 -2.11 -9.62
C PRO A 86 0.69 -0.93 -10.37
N THR A 87 2.00 -0.95 -10.62
CA THR A 87 2.66 0.11 -11.38
C THR A 87 3.09 -0.40 -12.76
N SER A 88 3.15 0.53 -13.71
CA SER A 88 3.61 0.25 -15.07
C SER A 88 5.13 0.20 -15.19
N VAL A 89 5.86 0.55 -14.13
CA VAL A 89 7.33 0.52 -14.13
C VAL A 89 7.84 -0.91 -14.11
N GLY A 90 8.88 -1.18 -14.88
CA GLY A 90 9.48 -2.50 -15.01
C GLY A 90 9.94 -2.77 -16.44
N TYR A 91 10.51 -3.92 -16.64
CA TYR A 91 11.07 -4.35 -17.92
C TYR A 91 10.65 -5.80 -18.23
N GLY A 92 10.94 -6.26 -19.46
CA GLY A 92 10.63 -7.63 -19.87
C GLY A 92 9.12 -7.85 -19.98
N ALA A 93 8.62 -8.93 -19.40
CA ALA A 93 7.22 -9.36 -19.48
C ALA A 93 6.28 -8.62 -18.52
N ASN A 94 6.62 -7.40 -18.14
CA ASN A 94 5.77 -6.56 -17.28
C ASN A 94 4.45 -6.14 -17.97
N PHE A 95 4.45 -6.00 -19.28
CA PHE A 95 3.29 -5.60 -20.09
C PHE A 95 2.61 -4.31 -19.59
N GLY A 96 3.40 -3.27 -19.24
CA GLY A 96 2.86 -1.98 -18.81
C GLY A 96 2.06 -2.02 -17.51
N GLY A 97 2.37 -2.97 -16.63
CA GLY A 97 1.71 -3.12 -15.33
C GLY A 97 0.68 -4.24 -15.27
N VAL A 98 0.36 -4.89 -16.40
CA VAL A 98 -0.64 -5.97 -16.43
C VAL A 98 -0.18 -7.18 -15.60
N SER A 99 1.10 -7.51 -15.62
CA SER A 99 1.66 -8.61 -14.83
C SER A 99 1.44 -8.38 -13.32
N ALA A 100 1.75 -7.18 -12.82
CA ALA A 100 1.52 -6.82 -11.43
C ALA A 100 0.02 -6.84 -11.10
N LEU A 101 -0.82 -6.28 -11.96
CA LEU A 101 -2.26 -6.25 -11.79
C LEU A 101 -2.84 -7.66 -11.64
N LEU A 102 -2.48 -8.58 -12.54
CA LEU A 102 -2.97 -9.96 -12.50
C LEU A 102 -2.51 -10.71 -11.25
N THR A 103 -1.27 -10.51 -10.84
CA THR A 103 -0.75 -11.10 -9.60
C THR A 103 -1.54 -10.62 -8.38
N MET A 104 -1.80 -9.33 -8.28
CA MET A 104 -2.53 -8.73 -7.16
C MET A 104 -3.99 -9.19 -7.11
N ILE A 105 -4.67 -9.23 -8.27
CA ILE A 105 -6.07 -9.66 -8.37
C ILE A 105 -6.20 -11.15 -8.01
N ASN A 106 -5.23 -11.98 -8.37
CA ASN A 106 -5.25 -13.41 -8.16
C ASN A 106 -4.56 -13.85 -6.85
N SER A 107 -4.23 -12.93 -5.96
CA SER A 107 -3.54 -13.24 -4.72
C SER A 107 -4.39 -14.18 -3.84
N CYS A 108 -3.73 -15.17 -3.25
CA CYS A 108 -4.37 -16.07 -2.27
C CYS A 108 -4.56 -15.40 -0.91
N ALA A 109 -3.86 -14.30 -0.63
CA ALA A 109 -3.98 -13.60 0.63
C ALA A 109 -5.30 -12.83 0.69
N ASN A 110 -5.97 -12.89 1.82
CA ASN A 110 -7.21 -12.14 2.05
C ASN A 110 -6.90 -10.70 2.46
N GLY A 111 -7.85 -9.81 2.22
CA GLY A 111 -7.74 -8.42 2.66
C GLY A 111 -7.04 -7.49 1.66
N ILE A 112 -6.80 -7.94 0.44
CA ILE A 112 -6.26 -7.10 -0.64
C ILE A 112 -7.41 -6.55 -1.48
N THR A 113 -7.38 -5.25 -1.71
CA THR A 113 -8.21 -4.55 -2.69
C THR A 113 -7.30 -3.88 -3.69
N VAL A 114 -7.55 -4.04 -4.99
CA VAL A 114 -6.66 -3.58 -6.05
C VAL A 114 -7.25 -2.39 -6.78
N VAL A 115 -6.46 -1.35 -6.99
CA VAL A 115 -6.82 -0.23 -7.86
C VAL A 115 -6.25 -0.44 -9.27
N ASN A 116 -6.67 0.36 -10.22
CA ASN A 116 -6.12 0.31 -11.57
C ASN A 116 -4.63 0.72 -11.60
N ILE A 117 -3.95 0.36 -12.68
CA ILE A 117 -2.50 0.58 -12.87
C ILE A 117 -2.15 2.07 -12.67
N ASP A 118 -1.11 2.31 -11.91
CA ASP A 118 -0.56 3.64 -11.60
C ASP A 118 -1.50 4.58 -10.84
N ASN A 119 -2.58 4.08 -10.26
CA ASN A 119 -3.55 4.93 -9.56
C ASN A 119 -3.20 5.12 -8.08
N GLY A 120 -2.10 5.78 -7.80
CA GLY A 120 -1.73 6.17 -6.43
C GLY A 120 -2.76 7.09 -5.80
N TYR A 121 -3.33 8.02 -6.56
CA TYR A 121 -4.38 8.93 -6.08
C TYR A 121 -5.59 8.16 -5.54
N GLY A 122 -6.13 7.23 -6.34
CA GLY A 122 -7.30 6.44 -5.92
C GLY A 122 -7.03 5.62 -4.67
N ALA A 123 -5.84 5.03 -4.56
CA ALA A 123 -5.43 4.29 -3.37
C ALA A 123 -5.36 5.20 -2.14
N GLY A 124 -4.74 6.37 -2.26
CA GLY A 124 -4.66 7.35 -1.18
C GLY A 124 -6.04 7.84 -0.75
N TYR A 125 -6.94 8.04 -1.70
CA TYR A 125 -8.32 8.46 -1.43
C TYR A 125 -9.08 7.40 -0.60
N VAL A 126 -9.10 6.16 -1.07
CA VAL A 126 -9.81 5.05 -0.38
C VAL A 126 -9.18 4.78 0.98
N ALA A 127 -7.85 4.79 1.06
CA ALA A 127 -7.15 4.65 2.33
C ALA A 127 -7.56 5.72 3.33
N SER A 128 -7.72 6.96 2.86
CA SER A 128 -8.18 8.07 3.70
C SER A 128 -9.61 7.87 4.21
N GLN A 129 -10.48 7.30 3.39
CA GLN A 129 -11.84 6.95 3.82
C GLN A 129 -11.82 5.90 4.94
N ILE A 130 -11.03 4.83 4.78
CA ILE A 130 -10.85 3.78 5.78
C ILE A 130 -10.27 4.37 7.06
N ASN A 131 -9.24 5.20 6.94
CA ASN A 131 -8.57 5.83 8.08
C ASN A 131 -9.54 6.70 8.90
N ARG A 132 -10.39 7.48 8.23
CA ARG A 132 -11.40 8.31 8.91
C ARG A 132 -12.42 7.45 9.65
N LEU A 133 -12.88 6.35 9.06
CA LEU A 133 -13.82 5.44 9.71
C LEU A 133 -13.22 4.78 10.94
N ALA A 134 -11.96 4.36 10.85
CA ALA A 134 -11.24 3.75 11.97
C ALA A 134 -11.03 4.76 13.11
N ASP A 135 -10.59 5.97 12.78
CA ASP A 135 -10.37 7.04 13.76
C ASP A 135 -11.68 7.47 14.45
N ALA A 136 -12.78 7.59 13.71
CA ALA A 136 -14.10 7.89 14.27
C ALA A 136 -14.59 6.78 15.20
N GLY A 137 -14.31 5.51 14.86
CA GLY A 137 -14.66 4.36 15.69
C GLY A 137 -13.94 4.35 17.02
N GLU A 138 -12.67 4.72 17.04
CA GLU A 138 -11.89 4.83 18.27
C GLU A 138 -12.39 5.98 19.16
N ASN A 139 -12.65 7.13 18.55
CA ASN A 139 -13.14 8.31 19.28
C ASN A 139 -14.59 8.15 19.77
N GLY A 140 -15.39 7.35 19.12
CA GLY A 140 -16.78 7.07 19.50
C GLY A 140 -16.94 6.07 20.64
N LYS A 141 -15.84 5.41 21.04
CA LYS A 141 -15.82 4.46 22.17
C LYS A 141 -15.40 5.12 23.50
N ALA A 142 -15.08 6.37 23.43
CA ALA A 142 -14.65 7.12 24.63
C ALA A 142 -15.84 7.53 25.50
#